data_e289621720767685ca32c45e07167bb5
#
_entry.id   e289621720767685ca32c45e07167bb5
#
_cell.length_a   1.000
_cell.length_b   1.000
_cell.length_c   1.000
_cell.angle_alpha   90.00
_cell.angle_beta   90.00
_cell.angle_gamma   90.00
#
_symmetry.space_group_name_H-M   'P 1'
#
loop_
_entity.id
_entity.type
_entity.pdbx_description
1 polymer ?
#
loop_
_entity_poly.entity_id
_entity_poly.type
_entity_poly.pdbx_seq_one_letter_code
_entity_poly.pdbx_strand_id
1 'polypeptide(L)'
;MISLHFVCRKMESSKSVKASKVETTTRSWTAKPILGSDFTEVLPLQEVYVGVLRHRRDTSVAIQSISAALPGFAHLKRCSNGKLLLAPLRADESHEKDCDVLLGEDQLKDQLQKRGFDVSLLENNFQVTKVPTRAPRTKSQASEASKIWPVNFHPDPTIESLIDGSIFDENRLLAIERIMLLVTEAAKLEAIGDEYCTGAAAVVDPEDGRILAVSAARMDQHPMWHATMLAVDLVARLHGGGAWQLNDNSEKGRTDIIQNESETPSDEGMTDSNAATDEQSSKTRLRRIKRRYEEETPLCYPSSLASLRFPVQTPLEEQTERKGRRNNRQSAKPENSKQEENRSNVEKCGPYLCTGYWVFLLMEPCPLCAMALLHSRVARIFYGTANRTVGVLGSRTVLHTVPGLNHRYRVWSGILERECRQTVEEINARRSRD
;
A
#
# COMPACT_ATOMS: atom_id res chain seq x y z
N MET A 1 47.48 -73.31 19.83
CA MET A 1 46.54 -72.52 20.63
C MET A 1 46.52 -71.10 20.03
N ILE A 2 45.42 -70.80 19.37
CA ILE A 2 45.23 -69.60 18.54
C ILE A 2 44.50 -68.57 19.38
N SER A 3 45.15 -67.39 19.58
CA SER A 3 44.59 -66.26 20.31
C SER A 3 43.92 -65.32 19.32
N LEU A 4 42.61 -65.12 19.44
CA LEU A 4 41.84 -64.17 18.69
C LEU A 4 41.95 -62.77 19.32
N HIS A 5 42.52 -61.84 18.57
CA HIS A 5 42.45 -60.41 18.91
C HIS A 5 41.23 -59.78 18.28
N PHE A 6 40.30 -59.34 19.11
CA PHE A 6 39.15 -58.52 18.68
C PHE A 6 39.59 -57.06 18.54
N VAL A 7 39.59 -56.55 17.32
CA VAL A 7 39.85 -55.13 17.01
C VAL A 7 38.54 -54.41 17.00
N CYS A 8 38.32 -53.59 18.02
CA CYS A 8 37.17 -52.67 18.13
C CYS A 8 37.38 -51.47 17.21
N ARG A 9 36.70 -51.40 16.06
CA ARG A 9 36.68 -50.20 15.22
C ARG A 9 35.74 -49.17 15.83
N LYS A 10 36.29 -48.04 16.29
CA LYS A 10 35.55 -46.82 16.58
C LYS A 10 34.93 -46.27 15.31
N MET A 11 33.62 -46.15 15.30
CA MET A 11 32.89 -45.40 14.26
C MET A 11 33.17 -43.92 14.47
N GLU A 12 33.83 -43.30 13.52
CA GLU A 12 34.02 -41.85 13.46
C GLU A 12 32.67 -41.18 13.09
N SER A 13 32.29 -40.22 13.89
CA SER A 13 31.09 -39.40 13.72
C SER A 13 31.14 -38.61 12.43
N SER A 14 29.99 -38.62 11.74
CA SER A 14 29.68 -37.87 10.52
C SER A 14 30.09 -36.40 10.60
N LYS A 15 30.87 -35.98 9.62
CA LYS A 15 31.20 -34.57 9.38
C LYS A 15 29.93 -33.78 9.13
N SER A 16 29.72 -32.74 9.94
CA SER A 16 28.68 -31.72 9.69
C SER A 16 28.89 -31.09 8.30
N VAL A 17 27.89 -31.19 7.48
CA VAL A 17 27.80 -30.46 6.23
C VAL A 17 27.78 -28.95 6.58
N LYS A 18 28.86 -28.26 6.28
CA LYS A 18 28.90 -26.81 6.37
C LYS A 18 27.85 -26.24 5.43
N ALA A 19 26.84 -25.56 5.98
CA ALA A 19 25.92 -24.75 5.22
C ALA A 19 26.74 -23.79 4.34
N SER A 20 26.58 -23.90 3.02
CA SER A 20 27.16 -22.96 2.07
C SER A 20 26.68 -21.55 2.43
N LYS A 21 27.60 -20.63 2.66
CA LYS A 21 27.28 -19.20 2.71
C LYS A 21 26.59 -18.86 1.40
N VAL A 22 25.31 -18.51 1.49
CA VAL A 22 24.61 -17.84 0.40
C VAL A 22 25.37 -16.54 0.17
N GLU A 23 26.03 -16.40 -0.96
CA GLU A 23 26.58 -15.13 -1.40
C GLU A 23 25.40 -14.15 -1.51
N THR A 24 25.37 -13.20 -0.59
CA THR A 24 24.45 -12.05 -0.67
C THR A 24 24.87 -11.23 -1.91
N THR A 25 24.30 -11.55 -3.06
CA THR A 25 24.36 -10.68 -4.22
C THR A 25 23.74 -9.36 -3.82
N THR A 26 24.54 -8.32 -3.75
CA THR A 26 24.08 -6.97 -3.45
C THR A 26 23.11 -6.54 -4.55
N ARG A 27 21.81 -6.51 -4.22
CA ARG A 27 20.74 -6.09 -5.12
C ARG A 27 21.00 -4.66 -5.61
N SER A 28 20.91 -4.43 -6.92
CA SER A 28 21.18 -3.13 -7.56
C SER A 28 20.01 -2.13 -7.43
N TRP A 29 18.86 -2.56 -6.93
CA TRP A 29 17.64 -1.76 -6.77
C TRP A 29 17.08 -1.82 -5.35
N THR A 30 16.24 -0.86 -5.00
CA THR A 30 15.57 -0.77 -3.69
C THR A 30 14.10 -0.42 -3.88
N ALA A 31 13.21 -1.14 -3.20
CA ALA A 31 11.79 -0.79 -3.16
C ALA A 31 11.60 0.46 -2.29
N LYS A 32 11.39 1.61 -2.92
CA LYS A 32 11.21 2.91 -2.25
C LYS A 32 9.74 3.15 -1.99
N PRO A 33 9.27 3.23 -0.73
CA PRO A 33 7.88 3.54 -0.45
C PRO A 33 7.56 4.97 -0.86
N ILE A 34 6.40 5.18 -1.47
CA ILE A 34 5.87 6.51 -1.77
C ILE A 34 4.91 6.89 -0.65
N LEU A 35 5.34 7.83 0.17
CA LEU A 35 4.62 8.30 1.35
C LEU A 35 4.08 9.72 1.13
N GLY A 36 3.02 10.08 1.84
CA GLY A 36 2.50 11.44 1.84
C GLY A 36 3.45 12.44 2.48
N SER A 37 3.22 13.72 2.20
CA SER A 37 3.98 14.85 2.73
C SER A 37 4.08 14.84 4.27
N ASP A 38 3.05 14.34 4.95
CA ASP A 38 3.02 14.18 6.41
C ASP A 38 4.20 13.36 6.98
N PHE A 39 4.76 12.44 6.19
CA PHE A 39 5.87 11.57 6.59
C PHE A 39 7.23 12.03 6.06
N THR A 40 7.25 12.82 4.99
CA THR A 40 8.47 13.18 4.25
C THR A 40 8.92 14.64 4.48
N GLU A 41 7.98 15.54 4.72
CA GLU A 41 8.28 16.95 4.91
C GLU A 41 8.80 17.26 6.31
N VAL A 42 9.59 18.34 6.38
CA VAL A 42 10.00 18.93 7.64
C VAL A 42 8.78 19.48 8.36
N LEU A 43 8.72 19.28 9.67
CA LEU A 43 7.60 19.78 10.46
C LEU A 43 7.58 21.31 10.44
N PRO A 44 6.45 21.95 10.11
CA PRO A 44 6.31 23.37 10.20
C PRO A 44 6.43 23.83 11.65
N LEU A 45 6.99 25.02 11.83
CA LEU A 45 7.24 25.61 13.15
C LEU A 45 6.29 26.76 13.40
N GLN A 46 5.85 26.90 14.64
CA GLN A 46 5.09 28.05 15.13
C GLN A 46 5.83 28.74 16.27
N GLU A 47 5.62 30.01 16.39
CA GLU A 47 6.11 30.81 17.53
C GLU A 47 5.14 30.72 18.70
N VAL A 48 5.71 30.50 19.89
CA VAL A 48 4.95 30.31 21.12
C VAL A 48 5.56 31.09 22.27
N TYR A 49 4.72 31.54 23.18
CA TYR A 49 5.16 32.11 24.46
C TYR A 49 5.60 30.99 25.40
N VAL A 50 6.73 31.24 26.06
CA VAL A 50 7.36 30.36 27.04
C VAL A 50 7.62 31.15 28.31
N GLY A 51 7.11 30.68 29.44
CA GLY A 51 7.42 31.17 30.75
C GLY A 51 8.59 30.41 31.37
N VAL A 52 9.53 31.12 32.02
CA VAL A 52 10.60 30.49 32.78
C VAL A 52 10.12 30.31 34.23
N LEU A 53 10.23 29.07 34.74
CA LEU A 53 9.86 28.79 36.13
C LEU A 53 10.89 29.39 37.11
N ARG A 54 10.45 30.10 38.12
CA ARG A 54 11.31 30.64 39.19
C ARG A 54 11.96 29.54 40.00
N HIS A 55 11.23 28.46 40.25
CA HIS A 55 11.74 27.31 41.00
C HIS A 55 11.42 25.99 40.28
N ARG A 56 12.42 25.16 40.10
CA ARG A 56 12.25 23.86 39.43
C ARG A 56 11.34 22.89 40.20
N ARG A 57 11.22 23.03 41.52
CA ARG A 57 10.33 22.23 42.38
C ARG A 57 8.86 22.39 42.00
N ASP A 58 8.46 23.50 41.41
CA ASP A 58 7.07 23.83 41.10
C ASP A 58 6.65 23.31 39.72
N THR A 59 7.54 22.57 39.02
CA THR A 59 7.30 22.09 37.65
C THR A 59 6.01 21.28 37.53
N SER A 60 5.72 20.36 38.44
CA SER A 60 4.55 19.48 38.36
C SER A 60 3.25 20.29 38.55
N VAL A 61 3.25 21.23 39.51
CA VAL A 61 2.09 22.11 39.77
C VAL A 61 1.85 23.01 38.57
N ALA A 62 2.91 23.61 38.01
CA ALA A 62 2.83 24.50 36.86
C ALA A 62 2.31 23.74 35.60
N ILE A 63 2.79 22.50 35.32
CA ILE A 63 2.30 21.71 34.21
C ILE A 63 0.82 21.38 34.37
N GLN A 64 0.39 20.96 35.56
CA GLN A 64 -0.99 20.61 35.83
C GLN A 64 -1.92 21.84 35.69
N SER A 65 -1.53 22.95 36.30
CA SER A 65 -2.29 24.20 36.27
C SER A 65 -2.38 24.79 34.86
N ILE A 66 -1.27 24.85 34.11
CA ILE A 66 -1.29 25.36 32.72
C ILE A 66 -2.08 24.47 31.77
N SER A 67 -2.04 23.15 31.97
CA SER A 67 -2.79 22.21 31.14
C SER A 67 -4.31 22.32 31.35
N ALA A 68 -4.72 22.70 32.56
CA ALA A 68 -6.10 23.01 32.87
C ALA A 68 -6.54 24.39 32.34
N ALA A 69 -5.69 25.41 32.51
CA ALA A 69 -5.96 26.79 32.08
C ALA A 69 -5.93 26.97 30.56
N LEU A 70 -4.91 26.43 29.90
CA LEU A 70 -4.69 26.53 28.45
C LEU A 70 -4.33 25.12 27.89
N PRO A 71 -5.33 24.30 27.54
CA PRO A 71 -5.07 23.01 26.90
C PRO A 71 -4.38 23.23 25.55
N GLY A 72 -3.52 22.28 25.13
CA GLY A 72 -2.80 22.33 23.88
C GLY A 72 -1.41 21.69 23.98
N PHE A 73 -0.69 21.66 22.87
CA PHE A 73 0.66 21.11 22.77
C PHE A 73 0.79 19.64 23.19
N ALA A 74 -0.27 18.82 22.99
CA ALA A 74 -0.27 17.41 23.39
C ALA A 74 0.92 16.60 22.77
N HIS A 75 1.41 17.04 21.62
CA HIS A 75 2.54 16.42 20.93
C HIS A 75 3.91 16.88 21.44
N LEU A 76 3.96 17.87 22.34
CA LEU A 76 5.18 18.42 22.92
C LEU A 76 5.25 18.16 24.42
N LYS A 77 6.44 18.07 24.98
CA LYS A 77 6.61 18.14 26.43
C LYS A 77 6.27 19.55 26.91
N ARG A 78 5.29 19.66 27.80
CA ARG A 78 4.79 20.96 28.26
C ARG A 78 5.83 21.81 28.96
N CYS A 79 6.82 21.16 29.61
CA CYS A 79 7.93 21.82 30.25
C CYS A 79 9.27 21.14 29.84
N SER A 80 10.27 21.96 29.56
CA SER A 80 11.63 21.51 29.27
C SER A 80 12.65 22.49 29.86
N ASN A 81 13.62 21.99 30.62
CA ASN A 81 14.68 22.78 31.24
C ASN A 81 14.18 24.00 32.03
N GLY A 82 13.05 23.87 32.75
CA GLY A 82 12.44 24.97 33.50
C GLY A 82 11.67 25.98 32.64
N LYS A 83 11.54 25.74 31.35
CA LYS A 83 10.75 26.51 30.41
C LYS A 83 9.39 25.84 30.18
N LEU A 84 8.30 26.58 30.39
CA LEU A 84 6.92 26.10 30.28
C LEU A 84 6.26 26.70 29.04
N LEU A 85 5.69 25.85 28.18
CA LEU A 85 4.90 26.30 27.01
C LEU A 85 3.59 26.91 27.48
N LEU A 86 3.28 28.12 27.06
CA LEU A 86 2.08 28.84 27.45
C LEU A 86 1.02 28.82 26.34
N ALA A 87 1.22 29.63 25.30
CA ALA A 87 0.27 29.78 24.21
C ALA A 87 0.99 30.06 22.88
N PRO A 88 0.38 29.77 21.71
CA PRO A 88 0.86 30.27 20.43
C PRO A 88 0.84 31.78 20.39
N LEU A 89 1.81 32.39 19.68
CA LEU A 89 1.87 33.83 19.49
C LEU A 89 0.72 34.35 18.60
N ARG A 90 0.28 33.49 17.64
CA ARG A 90 -0.88 33.74 16.80
C ARG A 90 -2.02 32.82 17.26
N ALA A 91 -3.23 33.35 17.37
CA ALA A 91 -4.40 32.53 17.61
C ALA A 91 -4.71 31.70 16.36
N ASP A 92 -4.90 30.38 16.51
CA ASP A 92 -5.39 29.55 15.43
C ASP A 92 -6.84 29.95 15.10
N GLU A 93 -7.04 30.56 13.96
CA GLU A 93 -8.37 30.85 13.43
C GLU A 93 -8.97 29.60 12.77
N SER A 94 -9.72 28.86 13.57
CA SER A 94 -10.82 28.06 13.03
C SER A 94 -12.05 28.96 12.90
N HIS A 95 -12.41 29.37 11.67
CA HIS A 95 -13.60 30.16 11.30
C HIS A 95 -13.53 31.67 11.59
N GLU A 96 -12.87 32.41 10.73
CA GLU A 96 -13.35 33.63 10.10
C GLU A 96 -12.16 34.37 9.48
N LYS A 97 -12.33 34.82 8.26
CA LYS A 97 -11.33 35.55 7.49
C LYS A 97 -11.10 36.96 8.12
N ASP A 98 -9.83 37.36 8.10
CA ASP A 98 -9.31 38.69 8.46
C ASP A 98 -9.16 38.97 9.95
N CYS A 99 -7.99 38.61 10.48
CA CYS A 99 -7.10 39.48 11.33
C CYS A 99 -6.05 38.60 12.01
N ASP A 100 -4.79 38.71 11.58
CA ASP A 100 -3.59 38.19 12.29
C ASP A 100 -3.45 38.96 13.64
N VAL A 101 -4.25 38.64 14.63
CA VAL A 101 -4.14 39.25 15.95
C VAL A 101 -3.02 38.57 16.72
N LEU A 102 -1.87 39.24 16.81
CA LEU A 102 -0.79 38.83 17.70
C LEU A 102 -1.26 38.92 19.14
N LEU A 103 -1.20 37.86 19.90
CA LEU A 103 -1.48 37.85 21.31
C LEU A 103 -0.38 38.62 22.05
N GLY A 104 -0.72 39.75 22.69
CA GLY A 104 0.23 40.50 23.51
C GLY A 104 0.58 39.82 24.82
N GLU A 105 1.82 40.01 25.31
CA GLU A 105 2.28 39.37 26.56
C GLU A 105 1.37 39.70 27.75
N ASP A 106 0.96 40.97 27.90
CA ASP A 106 0.08 41.41 28.99
C ASP A 106 -1.33 40.78 28.88
N GLN A 107 -1.85 40.69 27.66
CA GLN A 107 -3.12 40.00 27.40
C GLN A 107 -3.05 38.54 27.79
N LEU A 108 -1.94 37.85 27.50
CA LEU A 108 -1.73 36.45 27.89
C LEU A 108 -1.64 36.31 29.40
N LYS A 109 -0.95 37.23 30.12
CA LYS A 109 -0.89 37.24 31.59
C LYS A 109 -2.28 37.38 32.21
N ASP A 110 -3.09 38.31 31.71
CA ASP A 110 -4.47 38.50 32.14
C ASP A 110 -5.34 37.23 31.87
N GLN A 111 -5.20 36.61 30.71
CA GLN A 111 -5.92 35.38 30.40
C GLN A 111 -5.52 34.22 31.32
N LEU A 112 -4.24 34.06 31.61
CA LEU A 112 -3.74 33.04 32.52
C LEU A 112 -4.30 33.20 33.92
N GLN A 113 -4.29 34.42 34.45
CA GLN A 113 -4.85 34.75 35.77
C GLN A 113 -6.36 34.48 35.81
N LYS A 114 -7.11 34.96 34.81
CA LYS A 114 -8.57 34.75 34.72
C LYS A 114 -8.94 33.25 34.68
N ARG A 115 -8.05 32.42 34.12
CA ARG A 115 -8.25 30.95 34.05
C ARG A 115 -7.63 30.19 35.24
N GLY A 116 -7.20 30.89 36.28
CA GLY A 116 -6.73 30.29 37.53
C GLY A 116 -5.28 29.80 37.51
N PHE A 117 -4.46 30.22 36.54
CA PHE A 117 -3.04 29.93 36.55
C PHE A 117 -2.29 30.96 37.39
N ASP A 118 -1.48 30.49 38.32
CA ASP A 118 -0.65 31.34 39.14
C ASP A 118 0.60 31.85 38.40
N VAL A 119 0.51 33.06 37.86
CA VAL A 119 1.59 33.68 37.10
C VAL A 119 2.84 33.94 37.97
N SER A 120 2.73 33.98 39.30
CA SER A 120 3.87 34.19 40.21
C SER A 120 4.89 33.05 40.16
N LEU A 121 4.50 31.89 39.67
CA LEU A 121 5.39 30.74 39.43
C LEU A 121 6.40 31.00 38.30
N LEU A 122 6.13 31.99 37.45
CA LEU A 122 6.97 32.35 36.28
C LEU A 122 7.80 33.62 36.57
N GLU A 123 8.88 33.78 35.80
CA GLU A 123 9.59 35.05 35.70
C GLU A 123 8.69 36.11 35.02
N ASN A 124 9.03 37.41 35.23
CA ASN A 124 8.18 38.52 34.83
C ASN A 124 8.00 38.65 33.31
N ASN A 125 9.01 38.23 32.52
CA ASN A 125 9.01 38.36 31.07
C ASN A 125 8.87 37.00 30.40
N PHE A 126 7.97 36.88 29.44
CA PHE A 126 7.85 35.69 28.64
C PHE A 126 8.83 35.71 27.48
N GLN A 127 9.35 34.53 27.12
CA GLN A 127 10.22 34.34 25.96
C GLN A 127 9.39 33.85 24.79
N VAL A 128 9.79 34.18 23.57
CA VAL A 128 9.21 33.59 22.35
C VAL A 128 10.18 32.55 21.82
N THR A 129 9.66 31.37 21.50
CA THR A 129 10.45 30.29 20.88
C THR A 129 9.66 29.64 19.78
N LYS A 130 10.37 28.96 18.87
CA LYS A 130 9.75 28.17 17.81
C LYS A 130 9.56 26.72 18.28
N VAL A 131 8.41 26.13 17.97
CA VAL A 131 8.12 24.73 18.26
C VAL A 131 7.38 24.09 17.08
N PRO A 132 7.43 22.76 16.91
CA PRO A 132 6.65 22.07 15.88
C PRO A 132 5.15 22.31 16.05
N THR A 133 4.44 22.57 14.95
CA THR A 133 2.97 22.81 14.96
C THR A 133 2.18 21.51 15.08
N ARG A 134 2.73 20.38 14.63
CA ARG A 134 2.07 19.07 14.61
C ARG A 134 2.99 17.96 15.13
N ALA A 135 2.37 16.85 15.53
CA ALA A 135 3.09 15.67 15.99
C ALA A 135 3.96 15.07 14.87
N PRO A 136 5.21 14.64 15.18
CA PRO A 136 6.03 13.89 14.26
C PRO A 136 5.38 12.54 13.94
N ARG A 137 5.53 12.09 12.70
CA ARG A 137 5.01 10.81 12.21
C ARG A 137 6.10 9.74 12.07
N THR A 138 7.36 10.15 12.03
CA THR A 138 8.52 9.28 11.84
C THR A 138 9.59 9.54 12.87
N LYS A 139 10.47 8.57 13.12
CA LYS A 139 11.63 8.72 14.01
C LYS A 139 12.55 9.86 13.55
N SER A 140 12.72 10.03 12.23
CA SER A 140 13.53 11.10 11.68
C SER A 140 12.96 12.48 12.05
N GLN A 141 11.64 12.69 11.80
CA GLN A 141 10.95 13.92 12.17
C GLN A 141 11.01 14.17 13.69
N ALA A 142 10.85 13.14 14.52
CA ALA A 142 10.92 13.26 15.97
C ALA A 142 12.31 13.64 16.44
N SER A 143 13.36 13.09 15.82
CA SER A 143 14.74 13.45 16.11
C SER A 143 15.03 14.92 15.79
N GLU A 144 14.63 15.39 14.61
CA GLU A 144 14.82 16.79 14.21
C GLU A 144 14.00 17.76 15.08
N ALA A 145 12.72 17.42 15.34
CA ALA A 145 11.86 18.21 16.20
C ALA A 145 12.40 18.33 17.64
N SER A 146 12.97 17.23 18.17
CA SER A 146 13.52 17.20 19.53
C SER A 146 14.77 18.07 19.71
N LYS A 147 15.46 18.42 18.63
CA LYS A 147 16.56 19.42 18.69
C LYS A 147 16.05 20.82 19.03
N ILE A 148 14.80 21.12 18.66
CA ILE A 148 14.16 22.42 18.87
C ILE A 148 13.41 22.41 20.20
N TRP A 149 12.50 21.42 20.38
CA TRP A 149 11.73 21.23 21.61
C TRP A 149 11.39 19.75 21.79
N PRO A 150 11.51 19.20 23.02
CA PRO A 150 11.22 17.78 23.27
C PRO A 150 9.78 17.41 22.91
N VAL A 151 9.63 16.35 22.11
CA VAL A 151 8.33 15.87 21.60
C VAL A 151 7.85 14.63 22.36
N ASN A 152 6.53 14.45 22.40
CA ASN A 152 5.90 13.21 22.80
C ASN A 152 5.69 12.37 21.52
N PHE A 153 6.53 11.38 21.30
CA PHE A 153 6.49 10.56 20.09
C PHE A 153 6.59 9.08 20.42
N HIS A 154 5.70 8.31 19.83
CA HIS A 154 5.73 6.86 19.85
C HIS A 154 5.79 6.38 18.41
N PRO A 155 6.88 5.71 17.99
CA PRO A 155 7.02 5.26 16.62
C PRO A 155 5.97 4.19 16.28
N ASP A 156 5.36 4.29 15.10
CA ASP A 156 4.56 3.21 14.53
C ASP A 156 5.51 2.21 13.86
N PRO A 157 5.61 0.96 14.35
CA PRO A 157 6.50 -0.04 13.77
C PRO A 157 6.22 -0.31 12.30
N THR A 158 4.95 -0.22 11.87
CA THR A 158 4.57 -0.42 10.47
C THR A 158 5.12 0.67 9.57
N ILE A 159 5.03 1.93 9.99
CA ILE A 159 5.58 3.06 9.24
C ILE A 159 7.09 3.00 9.17
N GLU A 160 7.74 2.69 10.29
CA GLU A 160 9.20 2.57 10.33
C GLU A 160 9.70 1.44 9.43
N SER A 161 9.04 0.28 9.44
CA SER A 161 9.39 -0.84 8.55
C SER A 161 9.15 -0.56 7.06
N LEU A 162 8.23 0.34 6.74
CA LEU A 162 8.06 0.85 5.37
C LEU A 162 9.27 1.70 4.97
N ILE A 163 9.72 2.59 5.86
CA ILE A 163 10.79 3.56 5.60
C ILE A 163 12.15 2.89 5.51
N ASP A 164 12.45 1.96 6.42
CA ASP A 164 13.74 1.26 6.47
C ASP A 164 13.81 0.07 5.52
N GLY A 165 12.69 -0.29 4.87
CA GLY A 165 12.60 -1.38 3.90
C GLY A 165 12.46 -2.78 4.52
N SER A 166 12.46 -2.92 5.85
CA SER A 166 12.36 -4.20 6.55
C SER A 166 10.99 -4.88 6.40
N ILE A 167 10.01 -4.21 5.78
CA ILE A 167 8.69 -4.78 5.49
C ILE A 167 8.76 -5.98 4.53
N PHE A 168 9.81 -6.08 3.71
CA PHE A 168 10.03 -7.19 2.79
C PHE A 168 11.29 -7.95 3.18
N ASP A 169 11.15 -9.25 3.46
CA ASP A 169 12.28 -10.14 3.58
C ASP A 169 12.91 -10.44 2.21
N GLU A 170 14.06 -11.11 2.21
CA GLU A 170 14.83 -11.40 1.00
C GLU A 170 14.05 -12.27 0.00
N ASN A 171 13.27 -13.23 0.47
CA ASN A 171 12.48 -14.10 -0.39
C ASN A 171 11.36 -13.33 -1.12
N ARG A 172 10.72 -12.39 -0.42
CA ARG A 172 9.71 -11.51 -1.04
C ARG A 172 10.33 -10.54 -2.02
N LEU A 173 11.49 -9.97 -1.69
CA LEU A 173 12.21 -9.10 -2.62
C LEU A 173 12.61 -9.86 -3.90
N LEU A 174 13.04 -11.12 -3.81
CA LEU A 174 13.30 -11.97 -4.96
C LEU A 174 12.03 -12.27 -5.78
N ALA A 175 10.90 -12.52 -5.11
CA ALA A 175 9.64 -12.73 -5.80
C ALA A 175 9.15 -11.46 -6.51
N ILE A 176 9.23 -10.30 -5.87
CA ILE A 176 8.93 -8.97 -6.45
C ILE A 176 9.80 -8.75 -7.71
N GLU A 177 11.10 -9.04 -7.62
CA GLU A 177 12.03 -8.91 -8.73
C GLU A 177 11.64 -9.78 -9.92
N ARG A 178 11.35 -11.05 -9.69
CA ARG A 178 10.94 -12.00 -10.74
C ARG A 178 9.65 -11.59 -11.45
N ILE A 179 8.67 -11.07 -10.69
CA ILE A 179 7.42 -10.56 -11.27
C ILE A 179 7.70 -9.30 -12.09
N MET A 180 8.56 -8.41 -11.61
CA MET A 180 8.91 -7.20 -12.37
C MET A 180 9.71 -7.53 -13.64
N LEU A 181 10.58 -8.55 -13.64
CA LEU A 181 11.24 -9.05 -14.84
C LEU A 181 10.20 -9.55 -15.86
N LEU A 182 9.21 -10.32 -15.44
CA LEU A 182 8.11 -10.74 -16.31
C LEU A 182 7.38 -9.53 -16.93
N VAL A 183 7.07 -8.50 -16.14
CA VAL A 183 6.44 -7.25 -16.64
C VAL A 183 7.34 -6.56 -17.67
N THR A 184 8.64 -6.55 -17.44
CA THR A 184 9.63 -5.97 -18.38
C THR A 184 9.66 -6.75 -19.69
N GLU A 185 9.68 -8.08 -19.64
CA GLU A 185 9.64 -8.95 -20.82
C GLU A 185 8.33 -8.80 -21.59
N ALA A 186 7.18 -8.78 -20.90
CA ALA A 186 5.88 -8.55 -21.50
C ALA A 186 5.81 -7.22 -22.23
N ALA A 187 6.38 -6.16 -21.64
CA ALA A 187 6.42 -4.85 -22.25
C ALA A 187 7.32 -4.82 -23.51
N LYS A 188 8.49 -5.45 -23.44
CA LYS A 188 9.39 -5.57 -24.60
C LYS A 188 8.75 -6.31 -25.77
N LEU A 189 7.97 -7.34 -25.46
CA LEU A 189 7.36 -8.19 -26.48
C LEU A 189 6.19 -7.47 -27.18
N GLU A 190 5.26 -6.87 -26.43
CA GLU A 190 3.96 -6.49 -26.97
C GLU A 190 3.51 -5.06 -26.73
N ALA A 191 4.22 -4.28 -25.89
CA ALA A 191 3.70 -2.97 -25.54
C ALA A 191 3.75 -1.98 -26.70
N ILE A 192 2.59 -1.41 -27.01
CA ILE A 192 2.39 -0.26 -27.91
C ILE A 192 1.62 0.80 -27.13
N GLY A 193 2.32 1.83 -26.71
CA GLY A 193 1.78 2.95 -25.93
C GLY A 193 1.94 4.28 -26.66
N ASP A 194 1.61 5.36 -25.97
CA ASP A 194 1.93 6.73 -26.39
C ASP A 194 3.10 7.31 -25.58
N GLU A 195 3.34 8.61 -25.71
CA GLU A 195 4.39 9.31 -24.97
C GLU A 195 4.11 9.43 -23.46
N TYR A 196 2.85 9.26 -23.05
CA TYR A 196 2.40 9.44 -21.68
C TYR A 196 2.19 8.13 -20.94
N CYS A 197 1.79 7.07 -21.65
CA CYS A 197 1.47 5.80 -21.02
C CYS A 197 1.83 4.62 -21.91
N THR A 198 2.80 3.84 -21.46
CA THR A 198 3.24 2.62 -22.16
C THR A 198 3.61 1.55 -21.15
N GLY A 199 3.94 0.35 -21.64
CA GLY A 199 4.49 -0.74 -20.85
C GLY A 199 3.52 -1.89 -20.62
N ALA A 200 3.76 -2.62 -19.54
CA ALA A 200 2.98 -3.79 -19.16
C ALA A 200 2.59 -3.76 -17.68
N ALA A 201 1.62 -4.60 -17.32
CA ALA A 201 1.12 -4.76 -15.97
C ALA A 201 0.90 -6.24 -15.63
N ALA A 202 1.14 -6.61 -14.37
CA ALA A 202 0.76 -7.91 -13.82
C ALA A 202 -0.06 -7.73 -12.53
N VAL A 203 -1.11 -8.54 -12.38
CA VAL A 203 -1.93 -8.61 -11.15
C VAL A 203 -1.65 -9.94 -10.47
N VAL A 204 -1.36 -9.90 -9.17
CA VAL A 204 -0.89 -11.05 -8.39
C VAL A 204 -1.73 -11.19 -7.13
N ASP A 205 -2.15 -12.41 -6.82
CA ASP A 205 -2.69 -12.75 -5.50
C ASP A 205 -1.52 -12.89 -4.52
N PRO A 206 -1.40 -12.02 -3.50
CA PRO A 206 -0.25 -12.05 -2.60
C PRO A 206 -0.26 -13.24 -1.63
N GLU A 207 -1.38 -13.94 -1.48
CA GLU A 207 -1.50 -15.03 -0.51
C GLU A 207 -0.73 -16.29 -0.95
N ASP A 208 -0.77 -16.59 -2.23
CA ASP A 208 -0.09 -17.75 -2.82
C ASP A 208 1.01 -17.34 -3.82
N GLY A 209 1.07 -16.06 -4.21
CA GLY A 209 2.00 -15.54 -5.20
C GLY A 209 1.59 -15.83 -6.64
N ARG A 210 0.34 -16.23 -6.87
CA ARG A 210 -0.17 -16.56 -8.19
C ARG A 210 -0.41 -15.30 -9.01
N ILE A 211 0.08 -15.32 -10.24
CA ILE A 211 -0.19 -14.29 -11.23
C ILE A 211 -1.56 -14.57 -11.83
N LEU A 212 -2.47 -13.61 -11.74
CA LEU A 212 -3.84 -13.71 -12.23
C LEU A 212 -3.97 -13.21 -13.67
N ALA A 213 -3.31 -12.10 -13.96
CA ALA A 213 -3.37 -11.44 -15.27
C ALA A 213 -2.05 -10.79 -15.62
N VAL A 214 -1.68 -10.82 -16.90
CA VAL A 214 -0.57 -10.06 -17.49
C VAL A 214 -1.05 -9.38 -18.75
N SER A 215 -0.76 -8.09 -18.89
CA SER A 215 -1.17 -7.31 -20.04
C SER A 215 -0.08 -6.34 -20.48
N ALA A 216 -0.03 -6.10 -21.78
CA ALA A 216 0.75 -5.01 -22.38
C ALA A 216 -0.18 -3.93 -22.94
N ALA A 217 0.25 -2.68 -22.94
CA ALA A 217 -0.51 -1.59 -23.53
C ALA A 217 -0.73 -1.82 -25.03
N ARG A 218 -1.93 -1.59 -25.51
CA ARG A 218 -2.32 -1.72 -26.93
C ARG A 218 -3.14 -0.48 -27.37
N MET A 219 -2.49 0.68 -27.24
CA MET A 219 -3.13 1.96 -27.56
C MET A 219 -3.26 2.19 -29.08
N ASP A 220 -2.58 1.37 -29.87
CA ASP A 220 -2.77 1.23 -31.33
C ASP A 220 -4.17 0.71 -31.68
N GLN A 221 -4.76 -0.12 -30.84
CA GLN A 221 -6.08 -0.73 -31.07
C GLN A 221 -7.21 0.07 -30.40
N HIS A 222 -6.95 0.63 -29.22
CA HIS A 222 -7.94 1.41 -28.49
C HIS A 222 -7.26 2.39 -27.51
N PRO A 223 -7.64 3.68 -27.48
CA PRO A 223 -6.97 4.69 -26.65
C PRO A 223 -7.05 4.42 -25.15
N MET A 224 -8.02 3.63 -24.69
CA MET A 224 -8.16 3.24 -23.28
C MET A 224 -7.42 1.94 -22.93
N TRP A 225 -6.80 1.27 -23.88
CA TRP A 225 -6.11 0.00 -23.63
C TRP A 225 -4.70 0.20 -23.08
N HIS A 226 -4.63 0.99 -22.01
CA HIS A 226 -3.45 1.03 -21.16
C HIS A 226 -3.24 -0.33 -20.49
N ALA A 227 -2.01 -0.72 -20.26
CA ALA A 227 -1.69 -2.02 -19.64
C ALA A 227 -2.47 -2.26 -18.34
N THR A 228 -2.52 -1.27 -17.46
CA THR A 228 -3.26 -1.34 -16.18
C THR A 228 -4.76 -1.58 -16.39
N MET A 229 -5.36 -0.89 -17.35
CA MET A 229 -6.80 -1.02 -17.65
C MET A 229 -7.12 -2.42 -18.17
N LEU A 230 -6.29 -2.93 -19.08
CA LEU A 230 -6.40 -4.29 -19.59
C LEU A 230 -6.20 -5.34 -18.48
N ALA A 231 -5.23 -5.15 -17.58
CA ALA A 231 -5.02 -6.07 -16.47
C ALA A 231 -6.24 -6.15 -15.53
N VAL A 232 -6.88 -5.02 -15.23
CA VAL A 232 -8.12 -4.97 -14.42
C VAL A 232 -9.27 -5.66 -15.17
N ASP A 233 -9.41 -5.46 -16.49
CA ASP A 233 -10.42 -6.12 -17.30
C ASP A 233 -10.23 -7.64 -17.35
N LEU A 234 -8.98 -8.12 -17.49
CA LEU A 234 -8.67 -9.55 -17.43
C LEU A 234 -9.05 -10.15 -16.07
N VAL A 235 -8.79 -9.46 -14.96
CA VAL A 235 -9.25 -9.92 -13.64
C VAL A 235 -10.78 -9.92 -13.57
N ALA A 236 -11.47 -8.92 -14.15
CA ALA A 236 -12.92 -8.92 -14.23
C ALA A 236 -13.46 -10.15 -14.96
N ARG A 237 -12.79 -10.61 -16.03
CA ARG A 237 -13.14 -11.82 -16.78
C ARG A 237 -13.03 -13.09 -15.95
N LEU A 238 -12.05 -13.19 -15.03
CA LEU A 238 -11.99 -14.30 -14.07
C LEU A 238 -13.26 -14.39 -13.21
N HIS A 239 -13.94 -13.26 -13.00
CA HIS A 239 -15.19 -13.16 -12.25
C HIS A 239 -16.44 -13.20 -13.10
N GLY A 240 -16.29 -13.47 -14.41
CA GLY A 240 -17.40 -13.53 -15.36
C GLY A 240 -17.90 -12.16 -15.85
N GLY A 241 -17.06 -11.12 -15.70
CA GLY A 241 -17.27 -9.75 -16.25
C GLY A 241 -16.28 -9.44 -17.37
N GLY A 242 -15.99 -8.16 -17.53
CA GLY A 242 -15.11 -7.58 -18.55
C GLY A 242 -15.86 -6.54 -19.37
N ALA A 243 -15.18 -5.42 -19.67
CA ALA A 243 -15.78 -4.30 -20.39
C ALA A 243 -15.55 -4.39 -21.90
N TRP A 244 -14.48 -5.06 -22.33
CA TRP A 244 -14.08 -5.09 -23.74
C TRP A 244 -14.17 -6.49 -24.33
N GLN A 245 -14.50 -6.58 -25.62
CA GLN A 245 -14.29 -7.80 -26.39
C GLN A 245 -12.85 -7.78 -26.91
N LEU A 246 -11.97 -8.52 -26.26
CA LEU A 246 -10.59 -8.66 -26.68
C LEU A 246 -10.54 -9.73 -27.77
N ASN A 247 -10.52 -9.30 -29.04
CA ASN A 247 -10.51 -10.19 -30.19
C ASN A 247 -9.12 -10.80 -30.37
N ASP A 248 -8.91 -11.93 -29.73
CA ASP A 248 -7.77 -12.79 -30.00
C ASP A 248 -8.27 -14.04 -30.72
N ASN A 249 -7.75 -14.33 -31.89
CA ASN A 249 -8.17 -15.48 -32.70
C ASN A 249 -8.01 -16.83 -32.00
N SER A 250 -7.33 -16.85 -30.84
CA SER A 250 -7.18 -18.03 -29.99
C SER A 250 -8.38 -18.31 -29.06
N GLU A 251 -9.30 -17.34 -28.86
CA GLU A 251 -10.50 -17.55 -28.01
C GLU A 251 -11.66 -18.23 -28.75
N LYS A 252 -11.63 -18.37 -30.09
CA LYS A 252 -12.70 -19.07 -30.82
C LYS A 252 -12.95 -20.51 -30.34
N GLY A 253 -11.97 -21.18 -29.80
CA GLY A 253 -12.13 -22.50 -29.20
C GLY A 253 -12.70 -22.55 -27.78
N ARG A 254 -12.73 -21.39 -27.07
CA ARG A 254 -13.20 -21.31 -25.67
C ARG A 254 -14.62 -20.76 -25.55
N THR A 255 -15.01 -19.87 -26.47
CA THR A 255 -16.37 -19.29 -26.51
C THR A 255 -17.40 -20.31 -27.00
N ASP A 256 -17.03 -21.23 -27.89
CA ASP A 256 -17.95 -22.26 -28.40
C ASP A 256 -18.42 -23.26 -27.33
N ILE A 257 -17.67 -23.42 -26.24
CA ILE A 257 -18.09 -24.29 -25.12
C ILE A 257 -19.15 -23.58 -24.23
N ILE A 258 -19.20 -22.25 -24.26
CA ILE A 258 -20.16 -21.46 -23.45
C ILE A 258 -21.45 -21.19 -24.21
N GLN A 259 -21.41 -21.13 -25.55
CA GLN A 259 -22.59 -20.85 -26.38
C GLN A 259 -23.46 -22.11 -26.66
N ASN A 260 -22.90 -23.32 -26.59
CA ASN A 260 -23.67 -24.56 -26.81
C ASN A 260 -24.56 -24.98 -25.64
N GLU A 261 -24.62 -24.23 -24.54
CA GLU A 261 -25.52 -24.52 -23.41
C GLU A 261 -26.70 -23.54 -23.28
N SER A 262 -26.95 -22.66 -24.29
CA SER A 262 -28.04 -21.66 -24.25
C SER A 262 -29.21 -21.93 -25.19
N GLU A 263 -29.23 -23.07 -25.88
CA GLU A 263 -30.42 -23.52 -26.63
C GLU A 263 -31.27 -24.43 -25.76
N THR A 264 -32.26 -23.89 -25.08
CA THR A 264 -33.41 -24.62 -24.57
C THR A 264 -34.57 -24.44 -25.54
N PRO A 265 -35.29 -25.52 -25.88
CA PRO A 265 -36.49 -25.43 -26.72
C PRO A 265 -37.60 -24.68 -25.94
N SER A 266 -38.27 -23.83 -26.65
CA SER A 266 -39.55 -23.26 -26.24
C SER A 266 -40.57 -24.36 -26.02
N ASP A 267 -41.19 -24.45 -24.84
CA ASP A 267 -42.57 -24.90 -24.74
C ASP A 267 -43.30 -24.34 -23.52
N GLU A 268 -44.55 -24.11 -23.71
CA GLU A 268 -45.50 -23.35 -22.88
C GLU A 268 -45.86 -24.11 -21.60
N GLY A 269 -46.08 -23.41 -20.50
CA GLY A 269 -46.74 -23.99 -19.35
C GLY A 269 -46.55 -23.19 -18.03
N MET A 270 -47.52 -22.35 -17.72
CA MET A 270 -47.71 -21.72 -16.39
C MET A 270 -47.72 -22.79 -15.29
N THR A 271 -46.92 -22.61 -14.21
CA THR A 271 -47.34 -22.74 -12.81
C THR A 271 -46.27 -22.22 -11.86
N ASP A 272 -46.71 -21.52 -10.83
CA ASP A 272 -45.95 -21.00 -9.68
C ASP A 272 -45.21 -22.11 -8.92
N SER A 273 -43.93 -21.89 -8.67
CA SER A 273 -43.14 -22.30 -7.51
C SER A 273 -41.64 -22.36 -7.89
N ASN A 274 -40.78 -21.44 -7.45
CA ASN A 274 -39.33 -21.71 -7.42
C ASN A 274 -38.53 -20.59 -6.80
N ALA A 275 -38.55 -20.50 -5.46
CA ALA A 275 -37.50 -19.78 -4.70
C ALA A 275 -36.27 -20.69 -4.41
N ALA A 276 -36.33 -21.98 -4.77
CA ALA A 276 -35.25 -22.96 -4.45
C ALA A 276 -34.21 -23.16 -5.58
N THR A 277 -34.51 -22.77 -6.82
CA THR A 277 -33.64 -23.02 -7.99
C THR A 277 -32.53 -22.00 -8.17
N ASP A 278 -32.70 -20.78 -7.69
CA ASP A 278 -31.72 -19.70 -7.83
C ASP A 278 -30.48 -19.88 -6.93
N GLU A 279 -30.66 -20.42 -5.72
CA GLU A 279 -29.54 -20.68 -4.81
C GLU A 279 -28.65 -21.86 -5.28
N GLN A 280 -29.23 -22.86 -5.93
CA GLN A 280 -28.50 -24.00 -6.43
C GLN A 280 -27.72 -23.68 -7.70
N SER A 281 -28.27 -22.84 -8.58
CA SER A 281 -27.61 -22.32 -9.77
C SER A 281 -26.43 -21.40 -9.39
N SER A 282 -26.61 -20.54 -8.40
CA SER A 282 -25.55 -19.67 -7.86
C SER A 282 -24.43 -20.48 -7.20
N LYS A 283 -24.75 -21.50 -6.43
CA LYS A 283 -23.75 -22.39 -5.79
C LYS A 283 -22.96 -23.20 -6.82
N THR A 284 -23.60 -23.65 -7.90
CA THR A 284 -22.94 -24.39 -8.99
C THR A 284 -22.04 -23.47 -9.81
N ARG A 285 -22.48 -22.24 -10.10
CA ARG A 285 -21.68 -21.20 -10.77
C ARG A 285 -20.46 -20.83 -9.95
N LEU A 286 -20.60 -20.65 -8.64
CA LEU A 286 -19.51 -20.34 -7.72
C LEU A 286 -18.52 -21.51 -7.58
N ARG A 287 -18.97 -22.78 -7.61
CA ARG A 287 -18.10 -23.97 -7.61
C ARG A 287 -17.34 -24.13 -8.93
N ARG A 288 -17.94 -23.76 -10.10
CA ARG A 288 -17.24 -23.69 -11.40
C ARG A 288 -16.18 -22.61 -11.40
N ILE A 289 -16.49 -21.41 -10.91
CA ILE A 289 -15.53 -20.31 -10.77
C ILE A 289 -14.38 -20.75 -9.85
N LYS A 290 -14.64 -21.39 -8.70
CA LYS A 290 -13.61 -21.85 -7.78
C LYS A 290 -12.67 -22.89 -8.41
N ARG A 291 -13.19 -23.91 -9.15
CA ARG A 291 -12.36 -24.89 -9.87
C ARG A 291 -11.52 -24.22 -10.97
N ARG A 292 -12.08 -23.28 -11.71
CA ARG A 292 -11.36 -22.51 -12.72
C ARG A 292 -10.19 -21.71 -12.14
N TYR A 293 -10.36 -21.18 -10.94
CA TYR A 293 -9.32 -20.44 -10.21
C TYR A 293 -8.13 -21.31 -9.76
N GLU A 294 -8.34 -22.60 -9.53
CA GLU A 294 -7.32 -23.52 -9.01
C GLU A 294 -6.45 -24.17 -10.12
N GLU A 295 -6.90 -24.19 -11.38
CA GLU A 295 -6.29 -24.96 -12.47
C GLU A 295 -5.72 -24.11 -13.63
N GLU A 296 -5.90 -22.79 -13.69
CA GLU A 296 -5.62 -22.03 -14.92
C GLU A 296 -4.33 -21.19 -14.89
N THR A 297 -3.64 -21.22 -16.05
CA THR A 297 -2.59 -20.28 -16.45
C THR A 297 -3.10 -18.83 -16.34
N PRO A 298 -2.22 -17.83 -16.06
CA PRO A 298 -2.60 -16.43 -16.03
C PRO A 298 -3.33 -16.00 -17.30
N LEU A 299 -4.34 -15.14 -17.17
CA LEU A 299 -4.94 -14.51 -18.35
C LEU A 299 -3.98 -13.48 -18.93
N CYS A 300 -3.77 -13.56 -20.23
CA CYS A 300 -2.82 -12.71 -20.92
C CYS A 300 -3.47 -11.92 -22.04
N TYR A 301 -3.09 -10.64 -22.17
CA TYR A 301 -3.44 -9.85 -23.35
C TYR A 301 -2.28 -8.90 -23.75
N PRO A 302 -1.83 -8.98 -25.03
CA PRO A 302 -2.21 -9.96 -26.07
C PRO A 302 -1.93 -11.40 -25.65
N SER A 303 -2.56 -12.36 -26.33
CA SER A 303 -2.42 -13.81 -26.03
C SER A 303 -1.01 -14.35 -26.21
N SER A 304 -0.19 -13.72 -27.06
CA SER A 304 1.24 -14.00 -27.22
C SER A 304 2.00 -13.96 -25.88
N LEU A 305 1.56 -13.16 -24.90
CA LEU A 305 2.16 -13.11 -23.57
C LEU A 305 2.04 -14.42 -22.79
N ALA A 306 1.11 -15.32 -23.17
CA ALA A 306 1.01 -16.63 -22.57
C ALA A 306 2.24 -17.54 -22.85
N SER A 307 3.04 -17.20 -23.85
CA SER A 307 4.30 -17.88 -24.18
C SER A 307 5.46 -17.52 -23.25
N LEU A 308 5.31 -16.48 -22.43
CA LEU A 308 6.34 -16.04 -21.48
C LEU A 308 6.54 -17.08 -20.37
N ARG A 309 7.75 -17.11 -19.83
CA ARG A 309 8.08 -17.97 -18.70
C ARG A 309 7.65 -17.31 -17.41
N PHE A 310 6.56 -17.83 -16.83
CA PHE A 310 6.07 -17.34 -15.53
C PHE A 310 6.97 -17.79 -14.38
N PRO A 311 7.25 -16.90 -13.41
CA PRO A 311 8.04 -17.24 -12.22
C PRO A 311 7.29 -18.25 -11.33
N VAL A 312 8.06 -18.99 -10.54
CA VAL A 312 7.51 -19.89 -9.53
C VAL A 312 6.70 -19.06 -8.51
N GLN A 313 5.49 -19.53 -8.22
CA GLN A 313 4.60 -18.90 -7.26
C GLN A 313 5.26 -18.89 -5.87
N THR A 314 5.33 -17.72 -5.28
CA THR A 314 5.93 -17.49 -3.95
C THR A 314 5.01 -16.57 -3.17
N PRO A 315 4.50 -17.00 -1.98
CA PRO A 315 3.67 -16.13 -1.15
C PRO A 315 4.35 -14.80 -0.84
N LEU A 316 3.61 -13.71 -0.99
CA LEU A 316 4.10 -12.34 -0.79
C LEU A 316 3.63 -11.75 0.55
N GLU A 317 2.57 -12.29 1.17
CA GLU A 317 2.07 -11.88 2.48
C GLU A 317 2.45 -12.89 3.58
N GLU A 318 2.76 -12.38 4.77
CA GLU A 318 2.95 -13.21 5.96
C GLU A 318 1.62 -13.74 6.50
N GLN A 319 1.66 -14.93 7.14
CA GLN A 319 0.48 -15.50 7.80
C GLN A 319 -0.07 -14.61 8.93
N THR A 320 0.78 -13.79 9.55
CA THR A 320 0.40 -12.81 10.58
C THR A 320 -0.41 -11.65 10.02
N GLU A 321 -0.08 -11.14 8.83
CA GLU A 321 -0.86 -10.09 8.14
C GLU A 321 -2.24 -10.60 7.72
N ARG A 322 -2.33 -11.88 7.36
CA ARG A 322 -3.61 -12.56 7.04
C ARG A 322 -4.58 -12.58 8.22
N LYS A 323 -4.10 -12.86 9.44
CA LYS A 323 -4.92 -12.86 10.67
C LYS A 323 -5.42 -11.47 11.04
N GLY A 324 -4.59 -10.43 10.89
CA GLY A 324 -4.97 -9.03 11.13
C GLY A 324 -6.09 -8.53 10.21
N ARG A 325 -6.06 -8.93 8.92
CA ARG A 325 -7.12 -8.61 7.94
C ARG A 325 -8.44 -9.30 8.27
N ARG A 326 -8.44 -10.55 8.75
CA ARG A 326 -9.64 -11.26 9.18
C ARG A 326 -10.30 -10.60 10.40
N ASN A 327 -9.51 -10.20 11.41
CA ASN A 327 -10.04 -9.58 12.63
C ASN A 327 -10.65 -8.19 12.39
N ASN A 328 -10.07 -7.38 11.48
CA ASN A 328 -10.60 -6.06 11.16
C ASN A 328 -11.91 -6.11 10.33
N ARG A 329 -12.21 -7.24 9.67
CA ARG A 329 -13.50 -7.47 9.00
C ARG A 329 -14.60 -7.94 9.97
N GLN A 330 -14.24 -8.56 11.10
CA GLN A 330 -15.20 -9.06 12.08
C GLN A 330 -15.74 -7.95 13.01
N SER A 331 -15.00 -6.84 13.19
CA SER A 331 -15.44 -5.72 14.04
C SER A 331 -16.52 -4.82 13.42
N ALA A 332 -17.00 -5.10 12.21
CA ALA A 332 -17.97 -4.28 11.49
C ALA A 332 -19.34 -4.96 11.26
N LYS A 333 -19.71 -6.00 12.04
CA LYS A 333 -21.02 -6.67 11.89
C LYS A 333 -21.88 -6.57 13.13
N PRO A 334 -23.20 -6.31 13.00
CA PRO A 334 -24.14 -6.49 14.09
C PRO A 334 -24.39 -7.98 14.37
N GLU A 335 -24.59 -8.28 15.65
CA GLU A 335 -24.89 -9.61 16.18
C GLU A 335 -26.18 -10.17 15.58
N ASN A 336 -26.09 -11.20 14.75
CA ASN A 336 -27.06 -12.31 14.62
C ASN A 336 -26.71 -13.19 13.42
N SER A 337 -26.15 -14.39 13.69
CA SER A 337 -26.54 -15.63 13.00
C SER A 337 -25.48 -16.72 13.16
N LYS A 338 -25.87 -17.80 13.79
CA LYS A 338 -25.18 -19.08 13.86
C LYS A 338 -25.41 -19.82 12.53
N GLN A 339 -24.49 -19.71 11.55
CA GLN A 339 -24.32 -20.59 10.38
C GLN A 339 -23.13 -20.11 9.54
N GLU A 340 -21.88 -20.28 9.99
CA GLU A 340 -20.71 -19.72 9.30
C GLU A 340 -19.46 -20.62 9.30
N GLU A 341 -19.56 -21.94 9.17
CA GLU A 341 -18.32 -22.74 9.04
C GLU A 341 -17.90 -23.12 7.61
N ASN A 342 -18.60 -22.67 6.54
CA ASN A 342 -18.26 -23.06 5.17
C ASN A 342 -18.11 -21.91 4.16
N ARG A 343 -17.83 -20.69 4.61
CA ARG A 343 -17.73 -19.47 3.74
C ARG A 343 -16.33 -18.97 3.42
N SER A 344 -15.28 -19.70 3.74
CA SER A 344 -13.93 -19.12 3.82
C SER A 344 -13.22 -18.76 2.50
N ASN A 345 -13.72 -19.15 1.32
CA ASN A 345 -13.01 -18.90 0.06
C ASN A 345 -13.76 -18.10 -1.01
N VAL A 346 -15.07 -17.86 -0.84
CA VAL A 346 -15.87 -17.08 -1.81
C VAL A 346 -15.89 -15.57 -1.44
N GLU A 347 -15.53 -15.21 -0.21
CA GLU A 347 -15.56 -13.82 0.29
C GLU A 347 -14.35 -12.96 -0.10
N LYS A 348 -13.35 -13.49 -0.81
CA LYS A 348 -12.22 -12.70 -1.33
C LYS A 348 -12.65 -11.75 -2.46
N CYS A 349 -13.68 -12.11 -3.21
CA CYS A 349 -14.31 -11.23 -4.19
C CYS A 349 -15.42 -10.41 -3.51
N GLY A 350 -15.04 -9.31 -2.86
CA GLY A 350 -15.97 -8.23 -2.56
C GLY A 350 -16.55 -7.66 -3.86
N PRO A 351 -17.40 -6.63 -3.80
CA PRO A 351 -17.99 -5.99 -4.99
C PRO A 351 -16.95 -5.34 -5.91
N TYR A 352 -15.67 -5.42 -5.57
CA TYR A 352 -14.57 -4.79 -6.30
C TYR A 352 -13.59 -5.83 -6.84
N LEU A 353 -13.15 -5.65 -8.07
CA LEU A 353 -12.46 -6.63 -8.89
C LEU A 353 -11.10 -7.09 -8.34
N CYS A 354 -10.30 -6.18 -7.77
CA CYS A 354 -8.91 -6.46 -7.38
C CYS A 354 -8.69 -6.32 -5.86
N THR A 355 -9.72 -6.57 -5.03
CA THR A 355 -9.60 -6.37 -3.59
C THR A 355 -8.51 -7.23 -2.98
N GLY A 356 -7.47 -6.59 -2.46
CA GLY A 356 -6.36 -7.25 -1.77
C GLY A 356 -5.22 -7.67 -2.68
N TYR A 357 -5.36 -7.61 -4.00
CA TYR A 357 -4.30 -7.99 -4.92
C TYR A 357 -3.17 -6.97 -5.02
N TRP A 358 -2.01 -7.42 -5.46
CA TRP A 358 -0.85 -6.59 -5.73
C TRP A 358 -0.70 -6.40 -7.23
N VAL A 359 -0.30 -5.18 -7.64
CA VAL A 359 -0.13 -4.83 -9.03
C VAL A 359 1.29 -4.38 -9.30
N PHE A 360 1.88 -4.91 -10.36
CA PHE A 360 3.22 -4.61 -10.81
C PHE A 360 3.15 -3.92 -12.17
N LEU A 361 3.82 -2.78 -12.29
CA LEU A 361 3.77 -1.90 -13.45
C LEU A 361 5.18 -1.58 -13.94
N LEU A 362 5.40 -1.57 -15.25
CA LEU A 362 6.68 -1.14 -15.83
C LEU A 362 7.00 0.30 -15.44
N MET A 363 5.99 1.17 -15.53
CA MET A 363 6.10 2.61 -15.34
C MET A 363 5.02 3.12 -14.39
N GLU A 364 5.32 4.23 -13.70
CA GLU A 364 4.35 4.93 -12.86
C GLU A 364 3.05 5.22 -13.61
N PRO A 365 1.88 4.91 -13.04
CA PRO A 365 0.61 5.04 -13.74
C PRO A 365 0.18 6.51 -13.90
N CYS A 366 -0.50 6.78 -15.01
CA CYS A 366 -1.21 8.03 -15.26
C CYS A 366 -2.46 8.14 -14.35
N PRO A 367 -3.13 9.32 -14.27
CA PRO A 367 -4.32 9.51 -13.45
C PRO A 367 -5.43 8.48 -13.69
N LEU A 368 -5.68 8.15 -14.96
CA LEU A 368 -6.71 7.19 -15.35
C LEU A 368 -6.42 5.80 -14.76
N CYS A 369 -5.19 5.29 -14.96
CA CYS A 369 -4.75 4.01 -14.45
C CYS A 369 -4.74 3.97 -12.91
N ALA A 370 -4.24 5.02 -12.26
CA ALA A 370 -4.19 5.11 -10.81
C ALA A 370 -5.58 5.11 -10.17
N MET A 371 -6.55 5.82 -10.79
CA MET A 371 -7.95 5.82 -10.35
C MET A 371 -8.62 4.46 -10.59
N ALA A 372 -8.36 3.80 -11.71
CA ALA A 372 -8.87 2.45 -11.96
C ALA A 372 -8.41 1.45 -10.89
N LEU A 373 -7.13 1.49 -10.51
CA LEU A 373 -6.58 0.66 -9.43
C LEU A 373 -7.21 0.99 -8.07
N LEU A 374 -7.50 2.27 -7.81
CA LEU A 374 -8.17 2.71 -6.59
C LEU A 374 -9.60 2.16 -6.52
N HIS A 375 -10.37 2.31 -7.60
CA HIS A 375 -11.74 1.82 -7.68
C HIS A 375 -11.81 0.29 -7.62
N SER A 376 -10.82 -0.40 -8.17
CA SER A 376 -10.71 -1.86 -8.10
C SER A 376 -10.26 -2.40 -6.73
N ARG A 377 -9.93 -1.52 -5.76
CA ARG A 377 -9.51 -1.86 -4.38
C ARG A 377 -8.19 -2.63 -4.30
N VAL A 378 -7.24 -2.33 -5.17
CA VAL A 378 -5.88 -2.89 -5.12
C VAL A 378 -5.23 -2.59 -3.77
N ALA A 379 -4.47 -3.54 -3.20
CA ALA A 379 -3.81 -3.37 -1.91
C ALA A 379 -2.43 -2.72 -2.01
N ARG A 380 -1.61 -3.15 -2.97
CA ARG A 380 -0.24 -2.66 -3.15
C ARG A 380 0.07 -2.49 -4.64
N ILE A 381 0.84 -1.45 -4.95
CA ILE A 381 1.33 -1.14 -6.30
C ILE A 381 2.85 -1.05 -6.26
N PHE A 382 3.48 -1.73 -7.21
CA PHE A 382 4.92 -1.69 -7.45
C PHE A 382 5.16 -1.20 -8.85
N TYR A 383 6.04 -0.21 -9.02
CA TYR A 383 6.43 0.22 -10.36
C TYR A 383 7.94 0.40 -10.49
N GLY A 384 8.44 0.20 -11.70
CA GLY A 384 9.86 0.29 -12.01
C GLY A 384 10.33 1.73 -12.13
N THR A 385 9.92 2.41 -13.20
CA THR A 385 10.40 3.76 -13.51
C THR A 385 9.32 4.83 -13.29
N ALA A 386 9.74 6.02 -12.90
CA ALA A 386 8.87 7.18 -12.71
C ALA A 386 8.38 7.73 -14.06
N ASN A 387 7.16 8.24 -14.08
CA ASN A 387 6.60 8.99 -15.20
C ASN A 387 6.48 10.46 -14.84
N ARG A 388 7.50 11.23 -15.17
CA ARG A 388 7.59 12.65 -14.78
C ARG A 388 6.56 13.54 -15.47
N THR A 389 5.97 13.09 -16.57
CA THR A 389 5.01 13.87 -17.37
C THR A 389 3.61 13.82 -16.80
N VAL A 390 3.11 12.61 -16.54
CA VAL A 390 1.72 12.38 -16.12
C VAL A 390 1.57 11.45 -14.90
N GLY A 391 2.67 10.95 -14.33
CA GLY A 391 2.63 10.04 -13.18
C GLY A 391 2.06 10.68 -11.93
N VAL A 392 1.17 9.97 -11.23
CA VAL A 392 0.44 10.50 -10.06
C VAL A 392 0.67 9.71 -8.77
N LEU A 393 1.65 8.82 -8.75
CA LEU A 393 2.00 8.04 -7.58
C LEU A 393 3.41 8.36 -7.05
N GLY A 394 3.84 9.61 -7.20
CA GLY A 394 5.13 10.09 -6.72
C GLY A 394 5.75 11.21 -7.55
N SER A 395 5.45 11.29 -8.88
CA SER A 395 6.06 12.29 -9.76
C SER A 395 5.36 13.64 -9.73
N ARG A 396 4.09 13.70 -10.12
CA ARG A 396 3.31 14.95 -10.19
C ARG A 396 2.50 15.19 -8.91
N THR A 397 2.03 14.13 -8.32
CA THR A 397 1.28 14.14 -7.06
C THR A 397 1.43 12.78 -6.38
N VAL A 398 0.90 12.67 -5.16
CA VAL A 398 0.81 11.43 -4.39
C VAL A 398 -0.66 11.10 -4.17
N LEU A 399 -1.34 10.68 -5.26
CA LEU A 399 -2.80 10.53 -5.33
C LEU A 399 -3.35 9.69 -4.16
N HIS A 400 -2.72 8.57 -3.82
CA HIS A 400 -3.21 7.64 -2.78
C HIS A 400 -3.17 8.23 -1.36
N THR A 401 -2.59 9.41 -1.16
CA THR A 401 -2.55 10.10 0.14
C THR A 401 -3.57 11.24 0.24
N VAL A 402 -4.26 11.58 -0.85
CA VAL A 402 -5.26 12.65 -0.88
C VAL A 402 -6.37 12.38 0.15
N PRO A 403 -6.72 13.35 1.00
CA PRO A 403 -7.84 13.23 1.94
C PRO A 403 -9.17 12.96 1.21
N GLY A 404 -10.08 12.24 1.86
CA GLY A 404 -11.43 11.98 1.32
C GLY A 404 -11.53 10.78 0.37
N LEU A 405 -10.43 10.12 -0.01
CA LEU A 405 -10.50 8.87 -0.77
C LEU A 405 -11.01 7.73 0.12
N ASN A 406 -11.98 6.96 -0.40
CA ASN A 406 -12.60 5.81 0.28
C ASN A 406 -11.77 4.53 0.21
N HIS A 407 -10.66 4.54 -0.51
CA HIS A 407 -9.68 3.46 -0.53
C HIS A 407 -8.28 4.04 -0.64
N ARG A 408 -7.30 3.32 -0.10
CA ARG A 408 -5.89 3.67 -0.17
C ARG A 408 -5.06 2.42 -0.35
N TYR A 409 -4.25 2.40 -1.39
CA TYR A 409 -3.23 1.38 -1.60
C TYR A 409 -1.88 1.89 -1.13
N ARG A 410 -0.95 0.97 -0.88
CA ARG A 410 0.47 1.31 -0.62
C ARG A 410 1.25 1.22 -1.92
N VAL A 411 2.23 2.09 -2.09
CA VAL A 411 2.98 2.23 -3.35
C VAL A 411 4.47 2.13 -3.10
N TRP A 412 5.17 1.38 -3.96
CA TRP A 412 6.62 1.31 -4.02
C TRP A 412 7.12 1.56 -5.43
N SER A 413 8.20 2.33 -5.53
CA SER A 413 8.90 2.66 -6.76
C SER A 413 10.30 2.08 -6.80
N GLY A 414 10.94 2.13 -7.96
CA GLY A 414 12.36 1.82 -8.13
C GLY A 414 12.70 0.35 -8.24
N ILE A 415 11.70 -0.53 -8.44
CA ILE A 415 11.94 -1.96 -8.66
C ILE A 415 12.49 -2.14 -10.07
N LEU A 416 13.76 -2.60 -10.19
CA LEU A 416 14.47 -2.71 -11.47
C LEU A 416 14.38 -1.42 -12.30
N GLU A 417 14.56 -0.27 -11.65
CA GLU A 417 14.34 1.05 -12.25
C GLU A 417 15.12 1.24 -13.56
N ARG A 418 16.36 0.77 -13.61
CA ARG A 418 17.24 0.89 -14.78
C ARG A 418 16.70 0.08 -15.95
N GLU A 419 16.36 -1.18 -15.72
CA GLU A 419 15.85 -2.12 -16.71
C GLU A 419 14.49 -1.65 -17.25
N CYS A 420 13.62 -1.20 -16.37
CA CYS A 420 12.30 -0.65 -16.73
C CYS A 420 12.44 0.62 -17.56
N ARG A 421 13.35 1.54 -17.21
CA ARG A 421 13.61 2.76 -17.97
C ARG A 421 14.14 2.44 -19.36
N GLN A 422 15.11 1.57 -19.45
CA GLN A 422 15.64 1.13 -20.74
C GLN A 422 14.56 0.52 -21.62
N THR A 423 13.67 -0.28 -21.03
CA THR A 423 12.55 -0.88 -21.76
C THR A 423 11.57 0.17 -22.30
N VAL A 424 11.27 1.21 -21.52
CA VAL A 424 10.44 2.33 -21.99
C VAL A 424 11.11 3.06 -23.15
N GLU A 425 12.42 3.30 -23.07
CA GLU A 425 13.18 3.91 -24.16
C GLU A 425 13.17 3.05 -25.43
N GLU A 426 13.32 1.74 -25.31
CA GLU A 426 13.25 0.79 -26.44
C GLU A 426 11.84 0.81 -27.10
N ILE A 427 10.76 0.85 -26.32
CA ILE A 427 9.38 0.94 -26.83
C ILE A 427 9.18 2.27 -27.57
N ASN A 428 9.62 3.38 -27.00
CA ASN A 428 9.50 4.71 -27.63
C ASN A 428 10.32 4.82 -28.91
N ALA A 429 11.51 4.20 -28.96
CA ALA A 429 12.33 4.15 -30.15
C ALA A 429 11.70 3.32 -31.29
N ARG A 430 10.96 2.24 -30.98
CA ARG A 430 10.17 1.49 -31.97
C ARG A 430 9.07 2.36 -32.57
N ARG A 431 8.29 3.02 -31.71
CA ARG A 431 7.20 3.90 -32.14
C ARG A 431 7.65 5.03 -33.08
N SER A 432 8.85 5.56 -32.89
CA SER A 432 9.38 6.65 -33.73
C SER A 432 9.85 6.20 -35.10
N ARG A 433 9.91 4.88 -35.36
CA ARG A 433 10.31 4.31 -36.65
C ARG A 433 9.11 3.90 -37.54
N ASP A 434 7.97 3.65 -36.89
CA ASP A 434 6.68 3.36 -37.53
C ASP A 434 5.89 4.68 -37.77
#